data_1958c0a23780bab0d4fab32f3bbeee4a
#
_entry.id   1958c0a23780bab0d4fab32f3bbeee4a
#
_cell.length_a   1.000
_cell.length_b   1.000
_cell.length_c   1.000
_cell.angle_alpha   90.00
_cell.angle_beta   90.00
_cell.angle_gamma   90.00
#
_symmetry.space_group_name_H-M   'P 1'
#
loop_
_entity.id
_entity.type
_entity.pdbx_description
1 polymer ?
#
loop_
_entity_poly.entity_id
_entity_poly.type
_entity_poly.pdbx_seq_one_letter_code
_entity_poly.pdbx_strand_id
1 'polypeptide(L)'
;MEPIIIERLFKSTAPVVIDQLPGNAFTEEVMAHTFRITGEGPGGEALQLSGSVMGKLIRADGVAIDVDGSVQSGAAELTLVADCYNVPGPFFLTIYLSSSSGSVAIYAAMGNIHRGTTGTELDSGTTVPTLQQLTDAYQGALTVLNKAVLFANSQSLTAAQKAQARANIGLTATDDGSGNITFT
;
A
#
# COMPACT_ATOMS: atom_id res chain seq x y z
N MET A 1 -15.33 15.15 11.26
CA MET A 1 -14.10 15.95 11.09
C MET A 1 -14.36 16.87 9.91
N GLU A 2 -14.03 18.14 10.02
CA GLU A 2 -14.16 19.06 8.87
C GLU A 2 -13.00 18.81 7.90
N PRO A 3 -13.26 18.87 6.58
CA PRO A 3 -12.20 18.69 5.58
C PRO A 3 -11.18 19.83 5.66
N ILE A 4 -9.94 19.51 5.31
CA ILE A 4 -8.88 20.51 5.14
C ILE A 4 -9.17 21.27 3.85
N ILE A 5 -9.43 22.57 3.95
CA ILE A 5 -9.68 23.41 2.78
C ILE A 5 -8.35 23.95 2.26
N ILE A 6 -8.03 23.65 1.02
CA ILE A 6 -6.84 24.14 0.31
C ILE A 6 -7.28 25.22 -0.66
N GLU A 7 -7.08 26.49 -0.27
CA GLU A 7 -7.44 27.63 -1.12
C GLU A 7 -6.30 27.98 -2.10
N ARG A 8 -6.64 28.16 -3.36
CA ARG A 8 -5.69 28.51 -4.42
C ARG A 8 -6.28 29.56 -5.37
N LEU A 9 -5.38 30.27 -6.04
CA LEU A 9 -5.73 31.32 -7.02
C LEU A 9 -5.32 30.86 -8.42
N PHE A 10 -6.31 30.81 -9.32
CA PHE A 10 -6.08 30.63 -10.74
C PHE A 10 -5.98 32.01 -11.42
N LYS A 11 -4.92 32.24 -12.17
CA LYS A 11 -4.73 33.46 -12.96
C LYS A 11 -4.96 33.15 -14.44
N SER A 12 -5.93 33.81 -15.04
CA SER A 12 -6.28 33.61 -16.45
C SER A 12 -5.15 34.00 -17.44
N THR A 13 -4.17 34.74 -16.97
CA THR A 13 -3.03 35.25 -17.78
C THR A 13 -1.72 34.49 -17.51
N ALA A 14 -1.71 33.52 -16.59
CA ALA A 14 -0.52 32.78 -16.22
C ALA A 14 -0.70 31.26 -16.46
N PRO A 15 0.37 30.55 -16.81
CA PRO A 15 0.31 29.09 -16.89
C PRO A 15 0.03 28.50 -15.53
N VAL A 16 -0.66 27.35 -15.50
CA VAL A 16 -0.84 26.58 -14.29
C VAL A 16 0.50 26.00 -13.87
N VAL A 17 0.94 26.33 -12.66
CA VAL A 17 2.16 25.80 -12.05
C VAL A 17 1.79 24.58 -11.19
N ILE A 18 2.60 23.54 -11.24
CA ILE A 18 2.41 22.36 -10.39
C ILE A 18 2.77 22.74 -8.95
N ASP A 19 1.79 22.66 -8.07
CA ASP A 19 1.94 22.95 -6.64
C ASP A 19 2.38 21.71 -5.88
N GLN A 20 3.12 21.91 -4.79
CA GLN A 20 3.41 20.87 -3.81
C GLN A 20 2.37 20.97 -2.70
N LEU A 21 1.57 19.93 -2.51
CA LEU A 21 0.56 19.96 -1.46
C LEU A 21 1.23 19.99 -0.09
N PRO A 22 0.94 21.02 0.71
CA PRO A 22 1.37 21.06 2.09
C PRO A 22 0.55 20.07 2.91
N GLY A 23 1.20 19.26 3.71
CA GLY A 23 0.54 18.33 4.61
C GLY A 23 0.64 16.88 4.15
N ASN A 24 0.36 16.01 5.07
CA ASN A 24 0.39 14.57 4.87
C ASN A 24 -1.05 14.07 4.68
N ALA A 25 -1.32 13.45 3.54
CA ALA A 25 -2.49 12.61 3.36
C ALA A 25 -2.14 11.18 3.80
N PHE A 26 -3.11 10.48 4.36
CA PHE A 26 -2.92 9.10 4.82
C PHE A 26 -3.93 8.18 4.12
N THR A 27 -3.58 6.91 3.97
CA THR A 27 -4.53 5.90 3.54
C THR A 27 -5.70 5.85 4.53
N GLU A 28 -6.89 5.47 4.03
CA GLU A 28 -8.15 5.42 4.79
C GLU A 28 -8.80 6.78 5.11
N GLU A 29 -8.21 7.88 4.67
CA GLU A 29 -8.90 9.17 4.73
C GLU A 29 -10.09 9.20 3.75
N VAL A 30 -11.14 9.88 4.15
CA VAL A 30 -12.35 10.05 3.34
C VAL A 30 -12.73 11.53 3.38
N MET A 31 -12.82 12.15 2.20
CA MET A 31 -13.20 13.56 2.06
C MET A 31 -12.36 14.51 2.92
N ALA A 32 -11.09 14.14 3.16
CA ALA A 32 -10.21 14.91 4.05
C ALA A 32 -9.73 16.23 3.45
N HIS A 33 -9.66 16.31 2.11
CA HIS A 33 -9.13 17.48 1.42
C HIS A 33 -10.13 18.03 0.42
N THR A 34 -10.44 19.32 0.57
CA THR A 34 -11.26 20.09 -0.39
C THR A 34 -10.42 21.20 -0.99
N PHE A 35 -10.35 21.24 -2.31
CA PHE A 35 -9.70 22.30 -3.08
C PHE A 35 -10.73 23.37 -3.40
N ARG A 36 -10.41 24.61 -3.08
CA ARG A 36 -11.21 25.79 -3.45
C ARG A 36 -10.35 26.73 -4.28
N ILE A 37 -10.72 26.90 -5.54
CA ILE A 37 -9.94 27.66 -6.51
C ILE A 37 -10.74 28.89 -6.92
N THR A 38 -10.20 30.06 -6.63
CA THR A 38 -10.74 31.34 -7.06
C THR A 38 -10.05 31.83 -8.32
N GLY A 39 -10.71 32.62 -9.12
CA GLY A 39 -10.15 33.16 -10.36
C GLY A 39 -9.71 34.62 -10.24
N GLU A 40 -8.63 34.98 -10.96
CA GLU A 40 -8.17 36.36 -11.17
C GLU A 40 -8.06 36.64 -12.66
N GLY A 41 -8.66 37.70 -13.10
CA GLY A 41 -8.64 38.19 -14.48
C GLY A 41 -7.37 38.97 -14.83
N PRO A 42 -7.26 39.45 -16.10
CA PRO A 42 -6.06 40.12 -16.61
C PRO A 42 -5.68 41.41 -15.88
N GLY A 43 -6.65 42.10 -15.30
CA GLY A 43 -6.45 43.35 -14.55
C GLY A 43 -6.29 43.16 -13.04
N GLY A 44 -6.27 41.92 -12.55
CA GLY A 44 -6.24 41.60 -11.13
C GLY A 44 -7.63 41.56 -10.48
N GLU A 45 -8.70 41.74 -11.27
CA GLU A 45 -10.08 41.66 -10.81
C GLU A 45 -10.49 40.20 -10.50
N ALA A 46 -11.43 40.04 -9.57
CA ALA A 46 -11.99 38.71 -9.27
C ALA A 46 -12.73 38.17 -10.50
N LEU A 47 -12.29 37.01 -10.98
CA LEU A 47 -12.92 36.29 -12.07
C LEU A 47 -13.92 35.26 -11.52
N GLN A 48 -15.19 35.42 -11.91
CA GLN A 48 -16.22 34.44 -11.56
C GLN A 48 -16.06 33.22 -12.46
N LEU A 49 -15.64 32.09 -11.85
CA LEU A 49 -15.57 30.81 -12.57
C LEU A 49 -16.98 30.29 -12.84
N SER A 50 -17.17 29.68 -13.99
CA SER A 50 -18.46 29.07 -14.38
C SER A 50 -18.23 27.84 -15.26
N GLY A 51 -19.08 26.82 -15.11
CA GLY A 51 -18.97 25.54 -15.81
C GLY A 51 -18.98 24.35 -14.89
N SER A 52 -18.56 23.20 -15.38
CA SER A 52 -18.38 21.97 -14.59
C SER A 52 -16.92 21.83 -14.15
N VAL A 53 -16.74 21.39 -12.92
CA VAL A 53 -15.43 21.13 -12.34
C VAL A 53 -15.18 19.63 -12.30
N MET A 54 -14.02 19.19 -12.76
CA MET A 54 -13.60 17.78 -12.70
C MET A 54 -12.14 17.72 -12.31
N GLY A 55 -11.82 16.87 -11.38
CA GLY A 55 -10.44 16.52 -11.03
C GLY A 55 -10.05 15.16 -11.61
N LYS A 56 -8.80 15.03 -11.98
CA LYS A 56 -8.19 13.75 -12.31
C LYS A 56 -6.98 13.53 -11.41
N LEU A 57 -7.03 12.53 -10.55
CA LEU A 57 -5.93 12.17 -9.68
C LEU A 57 -5.30 10.86 -10.16
N ILE A 58 -3.99 10.87 -10.40
CA ILE A 58 -3.22 9.69 -10.77
C ILE A 58 -2.46 9.23 -9.53
N ARG A 59 -2.74 8.02 -9.06
CA ARG A 59 -2.10 7.42 -7.89
C ARG A 59 -0.75 6.78 -8.22
N ALA A 60 -0.02 6.38 -7.19
CA ALA A 60 1.28 5.70 -7.31
C ALA A 60 1.24 4.37 -8.10
N ASP A 61 0.08 3.69 -8.13
CA ASP A 61 -0.15 2.46 -8.93
C ASP A 61 -0.49 2.74 -10.42
N GLY A 62 -0.51 4.02 -10.81
CA GLY A 62 -0.85 4.45 -12.17
C GLY A 62 -2.35 4.50 -12.46
N VAL A 63 -3.20 4.19 -11.49
CA VAL A 63 -4.66 4.29 -11.66
C VAL A 63 -5.09 5.74 -11.61
N ALA A 64 -5.89 6.17 -12.59
CA ALA A 64 -6.50 7.48 -12.63
C ALA A 64 -7.89 7.46 -12.01
N ILE A 65 -8.14 8.34 -11.05
CA ILE A 65 -9.42 8.54 -10.38
C ILE A 65 -10.01 9.85 -10.86
N ASP A 66 -11.21 9.79 -11.40
CA ASP A 66 -11.98 10.98 -11.74
C ASP A 66 -12.79 11.41 -10.50
N VAL A 67 -12.74 12.71 -10.20
CA VAL A 67 -13.41 13.32 -9.05
C VAL A 67 -14.28 14.47 -9.54
N ASP A 68 -15.56 14.39 -9.26
CA ASP A 68 -16.50 15.46 -9.61
C ASP A 68 -16.41 16.61 -8.61
N GLY A 69 -16.45 17.82 -9.13
CA GLY A 69 -16.52 19.06 -8.37
C GLY A 69 -17.67 19.95 -8.82
N SER A 70 -17.76 21.11 -8.24
CA SER A 70 -18.79 22.11 -8.57
C SER A 70 -18.24 23.53 -8.52
N VAL A 71 -18.93 24.46 -9.16
CA VAL A 71 -18.68 25.88 -8.97
C VAL A 71 -19.65 26.41 -7.92
N GLN A 72 -19.12 26.99 -6.85
CA GLN A 72 -19.89 27.59 -5.78
C GLN A 72 -19.43 29.04 -5.56
N SER A 73 -20.37 29.97 -5.60
CA SER A 73 -20.08 31.39 -5.41
C SER A 73 -18.92 31.91 -6.28
N GLY A 74 -18.82 31.43 -7.54
CA GLY A 74 -17.77 31.80 -8.47
C GLY A 74 -16.39 31.19 -8.22
N ALA A 75 -16.26 30.29 -7.27
CA ALA A 75 -15.07 29.47 -7.04
C ALA A 75 -15.31 28.02 -7.45
N ALA A 76 -14.29 27.36 -7.97
CA ALA A 76 -14.33 25.94 -8.23
C ALA A 76 -13.99 25.17 -6.95
N GLU A 77 -14.86 24.25 -6.57
CA GLU A 77 -14.66 23.39 -5.40
C GLU A 77 -14.63 21.92 -5.80
N LEU A 78 -13.67 21.18 -5.25
CA LEU A 78 -13.48 19.76 -5.50
C LEU A 78 -13.00 19.08 -4.22
N THR A 79 -13.72 18.05 -3.79
CA THR A 79 -13.36 17.25 -2.60
C THR A 79 -12.87 15.88 -3.04
N LEU A 80 -11.69 15.48 -2.58
CA LEU A 80 -11.14 14.16 -2.89
C LEU A 80 -11.98 13.06 -2.24
N VAL A 81 -12.30 12.02 -3.02
CA VAL A 81 -13.05 10.85 -2.57
C VAL A 81 -12.12 9.79 -1.95
N ALA A 82 -12.69 8.82 -1.22
CA ALA A 82 -11.94 7.74 -0.55
C ALA A 82 -10.96 7.03 -1.47
N ASP A 83 -11.36 6.75 -2.72
CA ASP A 83 -10.51 6.04 -3.68
C ASP A 83 -9.19 6.76 -4.01
N CYS A 84 -9.15 8.07 -3.80
CA CYS A 84 -7.92 8.85 -3.95
C CYS A 84 -6.85 8.46 -2.94
N TYR A 85 -7.24 7.96 -1.76
CA TYR A 85 -6.34 7.66 -0.63
C TYR A 85 -5.98 6.18 -0.49
N ASN A 86 -6.54 5.29 -1.31
CA ASN A 86 -6.41 3.84 -1.14
C ASN A 86 -5.00 3.28 -1.35
N VAL A 87 -4.11 4.03 -2.02
CA VAL A 87 -2.76 3.55 -2.34
C VAL A 87 -1.71 4.54 -1.83
N PRO A 88 -0.81 4.11 -0.95
CA PRO A 88 0.28 4.98 -0.48
C PRO A 88 1.29 5.24 -1.60
N GLY A 89 1.89 6.42 -1.56
CA GLY A 89 2.90 6.84 -2.53
C GLY A 89 2.58 8.17 -3.19
N PRO A 90 3.37 8.58 -4.18
CA PRO A 90 3.18 9.85 -4.88
C PRO A 90 1.88 9.86 -5.69
N PHE A 91 1.24 11.01 -5.75
CA PHE A 91 0.11 11.24 -6.62
C PHE A 91 0.24 12.56 -7.38
N PHE A 92 -0.46 12.65 -8.50
CA PHE A 92 -0.58 13.85 -9.30
C PHE A 92 -2.07 14.19 -9.49
N LEU A 93 -2.46 15.42 -9.17
CA LEU A 93 -3.82 15.91 -9.30
C LEU A 93 -3.86 17.05 -10.33
N THR A 94 -4.83 16.99 -11.25
CA THR A 94 -5.16 18.11 -12.11
C THR A 94 -6.64 18.41 -11.98
N ILE A 95 -7.00 19.69 -11.80
CA ILE A 95 -8.38 20.16 -11.76
C ILE A 95 -8.68 20.97 -13.02
N TYR A 96 -9.77 20.59 -13.68
CA TYR A 96 -10.25 21.19 -14.92
C TYR A 96 -11.55 21.93 -14.70
N LEU A 97 -11.69 23.03 -15.39
CA LEU A 97 -12.94 23.74 -15.58
C LEU A 97 -13.39 23.55 -17.03
N SER A 98 -14.57 23.00 -17.20
CA SER A 98 -15.15 22.72 -18.53
C SER A 98 -16.37 23.59 -18.78
N SER A 99 -16.42 24.13 -19.98
CA SER A 99 -17.54 24.92 -20.49
C SER A 99 -17.95 24.44 -21.89
N SER A 100 -18.96 25.03 -22.47
CA SER A 100 -19.37 24.72 -23.85
C SER A 100 -18.28 25.01 -24.90
N SER A 101 -17.30 25.85 -24.57
CA SER A 101 -16.18 26.23 -25.45
C SER A 101 -14.94 25.38 -25.28
N GLY A 102 -14.89 24.52 -24.29
CA GLY A 102 -13.75 23.62 -24.02
C GLY A 102 -13.45 23.39 -22.56
N SER A 103 -12.34 22.72 -22.28
CA SER A 103 -11.87 22.40 -20.94
C SER A 103 -10.49 23.00 -20.74
N VAL A 104 -10.26 23.64 -19.60
CA VAL A 104 -8.99 24.25 -19.23
C VAL A 104 -8.56 23.75 -17.86
N ALA A 105 -7.28 23.40 -17.70
CA ALA A 105 -6.71 23.12 -16.38
C ALA A 105 -6.61 24.45 -15.60
N ILE A 106 -7.19 24.46 -14.40
CA ILE A 106 -7.16 25.62 -13.50
C ILE A 106 -6.24 25.41 -12.30
N TYR A 107 -5.88 24.16 -12.02
CA TYR A 107 -4.96 23.82 -10.95
C TYR A 107 -4.28 22.48 -11.21
N ALA A 108 -3.02 22.35 -10.80
CA ALA A 108 -2.30 21.09 -10.79
C ALA A 108 -1.46 21.00 -9.52
N ALA A 109 -1.37 19.81 -8.95
CA ALA A 109 -0.60 19.56 -7.75
C ALA A 109 0.00 18.17 -7.73
N MET A 110 1.09 18.00 -6.99
CA MET A 110 1.63 16.72 -6.61
C MET A 110 1.75 16.63 -5.09
N GLY A 111 1.63 15.44 -4.58
CA GLY A 111 1.72 15.17 -3.15
C GLY A 111 2.09 13.72 -2.90
N ASN A 112 2.04 13.32 -1.65
CA ASN A 112 2.32 11.96 -1.23
C ASN A 112 1.26 11.48 -0.23
N ILE A 113 0.78 10.26 -0.42
CA ILE A 113 -0.12 9.58 0.51
C ILE A 113 0.73 8.65 1.36
N HIS A 114 0.71 8.87 2.66
CA HIS A 114 1.41 8.04 3.62
C HIS A 114 0.53 6.87 4.04
N ARG A 115 1.16 5.76 4.37
CA ARG A 115 0.42 4.62 4.93
C ARG A 115 -0.11 5.00 6.32
N GLY A 116 -1.42 4.86 6.52
CA GLY A 116 -2.05 4.99 7.83
C GLY A 116 -1.60 3.88 8.78
N THR A 117 -1.64 4.15 10.07
CA THR A 117 -1.29 3.18 11.12
C THR A 117 -2.52 2.64 11.85
N THR A 118 -3.67 2.65 11.22
CA THR A 118 -4.86 1.99 11.78
C THR A 118 -4.64 0.48 11.79
N GLY A 119 -4.90 -0.17 12.91
CA GLY A 119 -4.46 -1.54 13.23
C GLY A 119 -4.92 -2.65 12.29
N THR A 120 -5.74 -2.36 11.29
CA THR A 120 -6.18 -3.31 10.26
C THR A 120 -5.14 -3.56 9.18
N GLU A 121 -4.23 -2.63 8.90
CA GLU A 121 -3.19 -2.84 7.90
C GLU A 121 -2.01 -3.71 8.38
N LEU A 122 -1.85 -3.88 9.67
CA LEU A 122 -0.89 -4.83 10.24
C LEU A 122 -1.39 -6.27 10.15
N ASP A 123 -2.67 -6.47 9.82
CA ASP A 123 -3.31 -7.78 9.76
C ASP A 123 -3.37 -8.37 8.35
N SER A 124 -2.95 -7.65 7.34
CA SER A 124 -2.93 -8.13 5.95
C SER A 124 -1.71 -9.01 5.64
N GLY A 125 -1.51 -10.05 6.41
CA GLY A 125 -0.67 -11.20 6.04
C GLY A 125 0.84 -10.99 6.08
N THR A 126 1.35 -9.85 6.51
CA THR A 126 2.77 -9.63 6.76
C THR A 126 2.99 -9.17 8.20
N THR A 127 2.49 -9.93 9.16
CA THR A 127 2.97 -9.79 10.53
C THR A 127 4.45 -10.10 10.51
N VAL A 128 5.29 -9.11 10.78
CA VAL A 128 6.68 -9.38 11.10
C VAL A 128 6.65 -10.33 12.31
N PRO A 129 7.16 -11.57 12.19
CA PRO A 129 7.12 -12.50 13.30
C PRO A 129 7.75 -11.85 14.53
N THR A 130 7.09 -11.96 15.67
CA THR A 130 7.70 -11.50 16.92
C THR A 130 9.01 -12.28 17.13
N LEU A 131 9.93 -11.72 17.90
CA LEU A 131 11.17 -12.40 18.26
C LEU A 131 10.90 -13.79 18.87
N GLN A 132 9.81 -13.90 19.63
CA GLN A 132 9.38 -15.19 20.21
C GLN A 132 8.96 -16.18 19.12
N GLN A 133 8.14 -15.77 18.15
CA GLN A 133 7.72 -16.65 17.04
C GLN A 133 8.90 -17.12 16.18
N LEU A 134 9.88 -16.24 15.94
CA LEU A 134 11.12 -16.60 15.27
C LEU A 134 11.95 -17.60 16.10
N THR A 135 12.03 -17.39 17.41
CA THR A 135 12.73 -18.29 18.32
C THR A 135 12.06 -19.66 18.34
N ASP A 136 10.73 -19.71 18.45
CA ASP A 136 9.96 -20.95 18.46
C ASP A 136 10.10 -21.72 17.13
N ALA A 137 10.05 -21.01 16.00
CA ALA A 137 10.27 -21.61 14.68
C ALA A 137 11.69 -22.17 14.53
N TYR A 138 12.69 -21.45 15.02
CA TYR A 138 14.08 -21.89 15.02
C TYR A 138 14.29 -23.13 15.90
N GLN A 139 13.74 -23.14 17.12
CA GLN A 139 13.78 -24.29 18.03
C GLN A 139 13.06 -25.50 17.44
N GLY A 140 11.91 -25.27 16.77
CA GLY A 140 11.20 -26.32 16.02
C GLY A 140 12.07 -26.93 14.91
N ALA A 141 12.70 -26.08 14.11
CA ALA A 141 13.59 -26.52 13.04
C ALA A 141 14.81 -27.31 13.59
N LEU A 142 15.44 -26.83 14.69
CA LEU A 142 16.51 -27.57 15.37
C LEU A 142 16.05 -28.93 15.86
N THR A 143 14.85 -29.04 16.41
CA THR A 143 14.28 -30.29 16.89
C THR A 143 14.11 -31.28 15.75
N VAL A 144 13.63 -30.86 14.60
CA VAL A 144 13.49 -31.69 13.40
C VAL A 144 14.87 -32.12 12.89
N LEU A 145 15.81 -31.17 12.79
CA LEU A 145 17.18 -31.44 12.31
C LEU A 145 17.91 -32.42 13.21
N ASN A 146 17.77 -32.30 14.53
CA ASN A 146 18.39 -33.20 15.50
C ASN A 146 17.81 -34.62 15.44
N LYS A 147 16.60 -34.81 14.92
CA LYS A 147 15.97 -36.10 14.67
C LYS A 147 16.28 -36.66 13.28
N ALA A 148 16.77 -35.83 12.37
CA ALA A 148 17.09 -36.27 11.02
C ALA A 148 18.38 -37.10 10.99
N VAL A 149 18.40 -38.13 10.14
CA VAL A 149 19.63 -38.86 9.82
C VAL A 149 20.39 -38.10 8.76
N LEU A 150 21.57 -37.58 9.10
CA LEU A 150 22.41 -36.81 8.18
C LEU A 150 23.43 -37.76 7.52
N PHE A 151 23.40 -37.82 6.19
CA PHE A 151 24.33 -38.63 5.40
C PHE A 151 25.76 -38.07 5.35
N ALA A 152 25.89 -36.75 5.54
CA ALA A 152 27.19 -36.08 5.40
C ALA A 152 28.10 -36.19 6.64
N ASN A 153 27.54 -36.47 7.82
CA ASN A 153 28.28 -36.48 9.07
C ASN A 153 28.04 -37.78 9.83
N SER A 154 29.12 -38.30 10.46
CA SER A 154 29.00 -39.45 11.36
C SER A 154 28.13 -39.10 12.58
N GLN A 155 27.10 -39.88 12.82
CA GLN A 155 26.13 -39.67 13.91
C GLN A 155 26.17 -40.83 14.88
N SER A 156 26.27 -40.52 16.18
CA SER A 156 26.13 -41.50 17.25
C SER A 156 24.65 -41.73 17.59
N LEU A 157 23.95 -42.50 16.78
CA LEU A 157 22.54 -42.79 16.99
C LEU A 157 22.35 -43.91 18.01
N THR A 158 21.37 -43.76 18.90
CA THR A 158 20.91 -44.82 19.80
C THR A 158 20.25 -45.95 19.00
N ALA A 159 20.11 -47.12 19.61
CA ALA A 159 19.44 -48.28 18.97
C ALA A 159 18.00 -47.94 18.52
N ALA A 160 17.25 -47.17 19.35
CA ALA A 160 15.90 -46.73 19.01
C ALA A 160 15.88 -45.74 17.81
N GLN A 161 16.81 -44.81 17.75
CA GLN A 161 16.93 -43.85 16.61
C GLN A 161 17.34 -44.59 15.32
N LYS A 162 18.22 -45.58 15.41
CA LYS A 162 18.59 -46.44 14.27
C LYS A 162 17.39 -47.25 13.76
N ALA A 163 16.57 -47.79 14.68
CA ALA A 163 15.36 -48.55 14.33
C ALA A 163 14.34 -47.62 13.63
N GLN A 164 14.12 -46.42 14.17
CA GLN A 164 13.20 -45.43 13.59
C GLN A 164 13.68 -44.97 12.21
N ALA A 165 14.97 -44.69 12.05
CA ALA A 165 15.54 -44.28 10.76
C ALA A 165 15.34 -45.37 9.69
N ARG A 166 15.54 -46.64 10.03
CA ARG A 166 15.27 -47.76 9.13
C ARG A 166 13.79 -47.86 8.75
N ALA A 167 12.90 -47.72 9.73
CA ALA A 167 11.46 -47.75 9.49
C ALA A 167 11.03 -46.61 8.54
N ASN A 168 11.59 -45.44 8.72
CA ASN A 168 11.28 -44.26 7.89
C ASN A 168 11.68 -44.42 6.41
N ILE A 169 12.70 -45.21 6.12
CA ILE A 169 13.15 -45.52 4.76
C ILE A 169 12.61 -46.86 4.24
N GLY A 170 11.68 -47.48 4.97
CA GLY A 170 11.03 -48.73 4.57
C GLY A 170 11.91 -49.96 4.69
N LEU A 171 13.03 -49.88 5.41
CA LEU A 171 13.88 -51.06 5.65
C LEU A 171 13.44 -51.81 6.87
N THR A 172 13.08 -53.07 6.71
CA THR A 172 12.80 -53.98 7.78
C THR A 172 14.05 -54.80 8.08
N ALA A 173 14.53 -54.81 9.32
CA ALA A 173 15.65 -55.61 9.75
C ALA A 173 15.12 -56.88 10.42
N THR A 174 15.50 -58.02 9.94
CA THR A 174 15.19 -59.34 10.54
C THR A 174 16.50 -59.95 11.05
N ASP A 175 16.54 -60.28 12.34
CA ASP A 175 17.63 -61.04 12.99
C ASP A 175 17.28 -62.51 12.97
N ASP A 176 18.17 -63.39 12.49
CA ASP A 176 17.98 -64.83 12.44
C ASP A 176 18.33 -65.53 13.76
N GLY A 177 18.64 -64.76 14.81
CA GLY A 177 19.04 -65.30 16.12
C GLY A 177 20.48 -65.76 16.18
N SER A 178 21.21 -65.75 15.08
CA SER A 178 22.62 -66.14 14.96
C SER A 178 23.56 -64.96 14.77
N GLY A 179 23.02 -63.73 14.89
CA GLY A 179 23.77 -62.51 14.71
C GLY A 179 23.80 -61.98 13.27
N ASN A 180 23.08 -62.60 12.33
CA ASN A 180 22.94 -62.15 10.97
C ASN A 180 21.68 -61.26 10.84
N ILE A 181 21.86 -60.07 10.36
CA ILE A 181 20.77 -59.11 10.12
C ILE A 181 20.52 -58.99 8.63
N THR A 182 19.31 -59.35 8.19
CA THR A 182 18.87 -59.18 6.82
C THR A 182 17.96 -57.96 6.72
N PHE A 183 18.18 -57.14 5.71
CA PHE A 183 17.33 -55.99 5.39
C PHE A 183 16.48 -56.32 4.16
N THR A 184 15.20 -56.08 4.24
CA THR A 184 14.23 -56.21 3.12
C THR A 184 13.42 -54.91 2.96
#